data_1f8238487a7746482ba35e6453e22c48
#
_entry.id   1f8238487a7746482ba35e6453e22c48
#
_cell.length_a   1.000
_cell.length_b   1.000
_cell.length_c   1.000
_cell.angle_alpha   90.00
_cell.angle_beta   90.00
_cell.angle_gamma   90.00
#
_symmetry.space_group_name_H-M   'P 1'
#
loop_
_entity.id
_entity.type
_entity.pdbx_description
1 polymer ?
#
loop_
_entity_poly.entity_id
_entity_poly.type
_entity_poly.pdbx_seq_one_letter_code
_entity_poly.pdbx_strand_id
1 'polypeptide(L)'
;IEKGIKIKMKTEKTYAGIPKEYGSAEKAKVVLLPVPYDGTSTWGKGADKGPQAFLEASENMETYDIETDSEVYKQGIYLADAITELDSPEEMVEAVHGTVKDYIKRNKLVTMIGGEHSISIGAIRAFSECFEDLTVLQLDAHTDLRKEYLGSKYNHACAMYEAKETTNLVQVGIRSMDYTETLVMDRDNVFFAHEMISDDF
;
A
#
# COMPACT_ATOMS: atom_id res chain seq x y z
N ILE A 1 -30.27 16.79 17.69
CA ILE A 1 -29.44 16.45 16.51
C ILE A 1 -28.75 15.16 16.91
N GLU A 2 -29.37 14.04 16.49
CA GLU A 2 -28.87 12.69 16.75
C GLU A 2 -27.60 12.43 15.90
N LYS A 3 -26.49 12.16 16.58
CA LYS A 3 -25.31 11.56 15.93
C LYS A 3 -25.65 10.11 15.66
N GLY A 4 -25.93 9.78 14.38
CA GLY A 4 -26.15 8.41 13.96
C GLY A 4 -24.94 7.55 14.29
N ILE A 5 -25.17 6.49 15.05
CA ILE A 5 -24.22 5.42 15.31
C ILE A 5 -23.97 4.73 13.97
N LYS A 6 -22.81 4.96 13.33
CA LYS A 6 -22.35 4.15 12.19
C LYS A 6 -22.08 2.74 12.72
N ILE A 7 -23.02 1.82 12.50
CA ILE A 7 -22.82 0.39 12.77
C ILE A 7 -21.76 -0.08 11.77
N LYS A 8 -20.53 -0.33 12.21
CA LYS A 8 -19.52 -1.07 11.43
C LYS A 8 -20.10 -2.47 11.17
N MET A 9 -20.54 -2.73 9.96
CA MET A 9 -20.85 -4.09 9.54
C MET A 9 -19.54 -4.87 9.54
N LYS A 10 -19.37 -5.79 10.51
CA LYS A 10 -18.31 -6.80 10.47
C LYS A 10 -18.52 -7.61 9.20
N THR A 11 -17.61 -7.49 8.26
CA THR A 11 -17.61 -8.35 7.08
C THR A 11 -17.41 -9.80 7.54
N GLU A 12 -18.40 -10.66 7.34
CA GLU A 12 -18.25 -12.12 7.57
C GLU A 12 -17.38 -12.78 6.47
N LYS A 13 -16.95 -12.02 5.47
CA LYS A 13 -16.17 -12.48 4.33
C LYS A 13 -14.70 -12.61 4.69
N THR A 14 -14.10 -13.73 4.29
CA THR A 14 -12.66 -13.95 4.33
C THR A 14 -12.06 -13.63 2.95
N TYR A 15 -10.76 -13.31 2.89
CA TYR A 15 -10.05 -13.18 1.63
C TYR A 15 -10.08 -14.50 0.85
N ALA A 16 -10.31 -14.43 -0.46
CA ALA A 16 -10.30 -15.58 -1.37
C ALA A 16 -11.19 -16.75 -0.93
N GLY A 17 -12.24 -16.50 -0.11
CA GLY A 17 -13.11 -17.56 0.41
C GLY A 17 -12.43 -18.58 1.32
N ILE A 18 -11.26 -18.30 1.85
CA ILE A 18 -10.53 -19.22 2.76
C ILE A 18 -11.36 -19.55 3.99
N PRO A 19 -11.16 -20.74 4.62
CA PRO A 19 -11.90 -21.12 5.83
C PRO A 19 -11.76 -20.08 6.95
N LYS A 20 -12.85 -19.78 7.66
CA LYS A 20 -12.92 -18.74 8.70
C LYS A 20 -11.84 -18.86 9.78
N GLU A 21 -11.39 -20.06 10.06
CA GLU A 21 -10.33 -20.32 11.04
C GLU A 21 -8.98 -19.71 10.68
N TYR A 22 -8.70 -19.53 9.37
CA TYR A 22 -7.50 -18.86 8.85
C TYR A 22 -7.70 -17.36 8.61
N GLY A 23 -8.94 -16.86 8.71
CA GLY A 23 -9.27 -15.44 8.57
C GLY A 23 -9.38 -14.68 9.91
N SER A 24 -8.99 -15.27 11.03
CA SER A 24 -9.09 -14.64 12.36
C SER A 24 -8.01 -13.58 12.59
N ALA A 25 -8.41 -12.38 13.03
CA ALA A 25 -7.49 -11.28 13.35
C ALA A 25 -6.42 -11.66 14.39
N GLU A 26 -6.77 -12.53 15.36
CA GLU A 26 -5.85 -12.95 16.41
C GLU A 26 -4.80 -13.92 15.88
N LYS A 27 -5.21 -14.91 15.07
CA LYS A 27 -4.36 -16.03 14.64
C LYS A 27 -3.59 -15.74 13.35
N ALA A 28 -4.16 -14.96 12.44
CA ALA A 28 -3.56 -14.69 11.15
C ALA A 28 -2.20 -13.99 11.29
N LYS A 29 -1.23 -14.42 10.50
CA LYS A 29 0.08 -13.76 10.40
C LYS A 29 0.05 -12.56 9.47
N VAL A 30 -0.77 -12.62 8.44
CA VAL A 30 -0.91 -11.59 7.41
C VAL A 30 -2.20 -10.81 7.62
N VAL A 31 -2.12 -9.50 7.48
CA VAL A 31 -3.28 -8.61 7.43
C VAL A 31 -3.37 -8.03 6.02
N LEU A 32 -4.52 -8.18 5.40
CA LEU A 32 -4.86 -7.55 4.15
C LEU A 32 -5.75 -6.33 4.45
N LEU A 33 -5.22 -5.13 4.20
CA LEU A 33 -5.85 -3.86 4.56
C LEU A 33 -6.31 -3.12 3.29
N PRO A 34 -7.62 -3.06 3.01
CA PRO A 34 -8.15 -2.27 1.90
C PRO A 34 -8.09 -0.77 2.22
N VAL A 35 -7.59 0.03 1.26
CA VAL A 35 -7.54 1.50 1.35
C VAL A 35 -8.13 2.08 0.06
N PRO A 36 -9.48 2.18 -0.07
CA PRO A 36 -10.15 2.64 -1.27
C PRO A 36 -10.10 4.16 -1.41
N TYR A 37 -8.93 4.70 -1.68
CA TYR A 37 -8.68 6.13 -1.79
C TYR A 37 -8.33 6.55 -3.23
N ASP A 38 -8.97 7.62 -3.71
CA ASP A 38 -8.70 8.26 -5.00
C ASP A 38 -8.82 9.80 -4.89
N GLY A 39 -8.21 10.37 -3.86
CA GLY A 39 -8.29 11.81 -3.61
C GLY A 39 -7.39 12.63 -4.52
N THR A 40 -6.21 12.12 -4.88
CA THR A 40 -5.17 12.92 -5.53
C THR A 40 -4.88 12.54 -6.99
N SER A 41 -5.52 11.51 -7.57
CA SER A 41 -5.36 11.16 -8.99
C SER A 41 -5.67 12.34 -9.92
N THR A 42 -4.80 12.58 -10.92
CA THR A 42 -4.91 13.70 -11.84
C THR A 42 -5.47 13.34 -13.22
N TRP A 43 -5.31 12.10 -13.68
CA TRP A 43 -5.72 11.70 -15.03
C TRP A 43 -7.11 11.04 -15.10
N GLY A 44 -7.50 10.31 -14.14
CA GLY A 44 -8.80 9.63 -14.13
C GLY A 44 -9.15 9.17 -12.74
N LYS A 45 -10.45 9.08 -12.45
CA LYS A 45 -10.96 8.59 -11.17
C LYS A 45 -11.38 7.13 -11.28
N GLY A 46 -11.38 6.41 -10.15
CA GLY A 46 -11.79 5.02 -10.05
C GLY A 46 -10.77 4.12 -9.36
N ALA A 47 -9.62 4.64 -8.94
CA ALA A 47 -8.64 3.88 -8.18
C ALA A 47 -9.21 3.37 -6.83
N ASP A 48 -10.15 4.09 -6.24
CA ASP A 48 -10.91 3.70 -5.06
C ASP A 48 -11.69 2.38 -5.21
N LYS A 49 -12.00 1.98 -6.45
CA LYS A 49 -12.68 0.72 -6.77
C LYS A 49 -11.74 -0.49 -6.80
N GLY A 50 -10.43 -0.25 -6.83
CA GLY A 50 -9.41 -1.29 -6.92
C GLY A 50 -9.52 -2.35 -5.83
N PRO A 51 -9.59 -1.98 -4.55
CA PRO A 51 -9.70 -2.94 -3.46
C PRO A 51 -10.91 -3.87 -3.57
N GLN A 52 -12.08 -3.33 -3.91
CA GLN A 52 -13.28 -4.14 -4.09
C GLN A 52 -13.14 -5.09 -5.27
N ALA A 53 -12.69 -4.60 -6.42
CA ALA A 53 -12.51 -5.43 -7.62
C ALA A 53 -11.50 -6.57 -7.38
N PHE A 54 -10.41 -6.29 -6.67
CA PHE A 54 -9.42 -7.29 -6.28
C PHE A 54 -10.03 -8.38 -5.37
N LEU A 55 -10.79 -7.98 -4.35
CA LEU A 55 -11.42 -8.91 -3.43
C LEU A 55 -12.48 -9.79 -4.12
N GLU A 56 -13.28 -9.22 -5.02
CA GLU A 56 -14.24 -9.97 -5.83
C GLU A 56 -13.55 -10.99 -6.75
N ALA A 57 -12.47 -10.57 -7.42
CA ALA A 57 -11.69 -11.47 -8.27
C ALA A 57 -11.02 -12.60 -7.48
N SER A 58 -10.58 -12.32 -6.24
CA SER A 58 -9.92 -13.31 -5.38
C SER A 58 -10.81 -14.50 -5.02
N GLU A 59 -12.14 -14.35 -5.04
CA GLU A 59 -13.09 -15.43 -4.77
C GLU A 59 -13.03 -16.56 -5.82
N ASN A 60 -12.42 -16.31 -6.99
CA ASN A 60 -12.24 -17.27 -8.08
C ASN A 60 -10.82 -17.79 -8.23
N MET A 61 -9.97 -17.51 -7.26
CA MET A 61 -8.56 -17.87 -7.29
C MET A 61 -8.31 -19.25 -6.68
N GLU A 62 -7.45 -20.04 -7.33
CA GLU A 62 -6.94 -21.25 -6.71
C GLU A 62 -5.97 -20.89 -5.57
N THR A 63 -6.07 -21.59 -4.45
CA THR A 63 -5.32 -21.25 -3.22
C THR A 63 -4.12 -22.17 -2.96
N TYR A 64 -3.92 -23.16 -3.81
CA TYR A 64 -2.77 -24.06 -3.77
C TYR A 64 -1.64 -23.53 -4.62
N ASP A 65 -0.47 -23.41 -4.06
CA ASP A 65 0.77 -22.99 -4.73
C ASP A 65 1.55 -24.22 -5.19
N ILE A 66 1.68 -24.35 -6.53
CA ILE A 66 2.32 -25.52 -7.15
C ILE A 66 3.85 -25.49 -7.08
N GLU A 67 4.46 -24.31 -6.94
CA GLU A 67 5.91 -24.19 -6.81
C GLU A 67 6.41 -24.64 -5.44
N THR A 68 5.69 -24.22 -4.39
CA THR A 68 6.06 -24.52 -3.01
C THR A 68 5.35 -25.77 -2.46
N ASP A 69 4.49 -26.42 -3.26
CA ASP A 69 3.67 -27.57 -2.85
C ASP A 69 2.91 -27.28 -1.54
N SER A 70 2.24 -26.11 -1.46
CA SER A 70 1.66 -25.64 -0.23
C SER A 70 0.36 -24.84 -0.39
N GLU A 71 -0.39 -24.74 0.69
CA GLU A 71 -1.55 -23.86 0.82
C GLU A 71 -1.18 -22.70 1.77
N VAL A 72 -0.58 -21.65 1.19
CA VAL A 72 0.01 -20.51 1.92
C VAL A 72 -1.01 -19.83 2.83
N TYR A 73 -2.30 -19.80 2.46
CA TYR A 73 -3.36 -19.20 3.27
C TYR A 73 -3.48 -19.82 4.67
N LYS A 74 -2.98 -21.06 4.89
CA LYS A 74 -2.95 -21.70 6.20
C LYS A 74 -2.07 -20.99 7.24
N GLN A 75 -1.21 -20.05 6.79
CA GLN A 75 -0.51 -19.12 7.69
C GLN A 75 -1.46 -18.10 8.35
N GLY A 76 -2.67 -18.00 7.83
CA GLY A 76 -3.71 -17.08 8.23
C GLY A 76 -3.59 -15.73 7.52
N ILE A 77 -4.68 -15.33 6.85
CA ILE A 77 -4.82 -14.02 6.18
C ILE A 77 -6.09 -13.37 6.71
N TYR A 78 -5.93 -12.33 7.49
CA TYR A 78 -7.05 -11.56 8.02
C TYR A 78 -7.40 -10.41 7.06
N LEU A 79 -8.61 -10.40 6.56
CA LEU A 79 -9.14 -9.26 5.82
C LEU A 79 -9.64 -8.22 6.82
N ALA A 80 -8.91 -7.12 6.93
CA ALA A 80 -9.26 -6.02 7.82
C ALA A 80 -10.42 -5.18 7.26
N ASP A 81 -11.08 -4.43 8.13
CA ASP A 81 -12.03 -3.39 7.71
C ASP A 81 -11.28 -2.34 6.87
N ALA A 82 -11.92 -1.86 5.81
CA ALA A 82 -11.35 -0.83 4.97
C ALA A 82 -11.16 0.48 5.76
N ILE A 83 -10.10 1.23 5.43
CA ILE A 83 -9.90 2.59 5.93
C ILE A 83 -10.97 3.49 5.32
N THR A 84 -11.72 4.20 6.15
CA THR A 84 -12.85 5.05 5.76
C THR A 84 -12.67 6.53 6.10
N GLU A 85 -11.57 6.91 6.73
CA GLU A 85 -11.17 8.29 7.01
C GLU A 85 -10.49 8.86 5.75
N LEU A 86 -11.29 9.31 4.77
CA LEU A 86 -10.83 9.63 3.41
C LEU A 86 -11.26 11.03 2.95
N ASP A 87 -11.62 11.92 3.89
CA ASP A 87 -12.14 13.26 3.56
C ASP A 87 -11.04 14.22 3.09
N SER A 88 -9.79 13.96 3.50
CA SER A 88 -8.60 14.67 3.00
C SER A 88 -7.40 13.72 2.85
N PRO A 89 -6.39 14.10 2.03
CA PRO A 89 -5.14 13.33 1.95
C PRO A 89 -4.45 13.18 3.31
N GLU A 90 -4.49 14.22 4.12
CA GLU A 90 -3.93 14.24 5.47
C GLU A 90 -4.59 13.20 6.38
N GLU A 91 -5.92 13.19 6.44
CA GLU A 91 -6.67 12.24 7.26
C GLU A 91 -6.45 10.80 6.81
N MET A 92 -6.42 10.58 5.49
CA MET A 92 -6.11 9.27 4.93
C MET A 92 -4.72 8.78 5.35
N VAL A 93 -3.68 9.61 5.21
CA VAL A 93 -2.30 9.26 5.58
C VAL A 93 -2.20 8.94 7.07
N GLU A 94 -2.82 9.74 7.93
CA GLU A 94 -2.80 9.51 9.38
C GLU A 94 -3.58 8.24 9.77
N ALA A 95 -4.72 7.95 9.13
CA ALA A 95 -5.48 6.73 9.37
C ALA A 95 -4.71 5.48 8.93
N VAL A 96 -4.06 5.52 7.76
CA VAL A 96 -3.18 4.44 7.29
C VAL A 96 -2.02 4.25 8.24
N HIS A 97 -1.30 5.34 8.59
CA HIS A 97 -0.17 5.30 9.51
C HIS A 97 -0.55 4.63 10.84
N GLY A 98 -1.61 5.12 11.49
CA GLY A 98 -2.05 4.59 12.78
C GLY A 98 -2.45 3.11 12.71
N THR A 99 -3.19 2.73 11.67
CA THR A 99 -3.66 1.34 11.49
C THR A 99 -2.51 0.38 11.20
N VAL A 100 -1.61 0.74 10.29
CA VAL A 100 -0.44 -0.10 9.94
C VAL A 100 0.48 -0.26 11.14
N LYS A 101 0.77 0.83 11.85
CA LYS A 101 1.60 0.80 13.06
C LYS A 101 1.03 -0.09 14.16
N ASP A 102 -0.29 -0.10 14.33
CA ASP A 102 -0.94 -0.97 15.31
C ASP A 102 -0.81 -2.45 14.95
N TYR A 103 -0.95 -2.82 13.67
CA TYR A 103 -0.71 -4.19 13.22
C TYR A 103 0.76 -4.61 13.32
N ILE A 104 1.72 -3.73 13.01
CA ILE A 104 3.15 -4.00 13.20
C ILE A 104 3.45 -4.33 14.67
N LYS A 105 2.92 -3.55 15.63
CA LYS A 105 3.06 -3.79 17.07
C LYS A 105 2.48 -5.14 17.51
N ARG A 106 1.50 -5.67 16.78
CA ARG A 106 0.93 -7.00 17.00
C ARG A 106 1.68 -8.10 16.25
N ASN A 107 2.86 -7.82 15.71
CA ASN A 107 3.67 -8.79 14.94
C ASN A 107 2.95 -9.32 13.69
N LYS A 108 2.18 -8.51 12.99
CA LYS A 108 1.51 -8.86 11.75
C LYS A 108 2.31 -8.37 10.55
N LEU A 109 2.36 -9.20 9.51
CA LEU A 109 2.77 -8.76 8.18
C LEU A 109 1.61 -7.99 7.55
N VAL A 110 1.79 -6.71 7.28
CA VAL A 110 0.73 -5.86 6.72
C VAL A 110 0.90 -5.75 5.21
N THR A 111 -0.16 -6.09 4.50
CA THR A 111 -0.29 -5.88 3.05
C THR A 111 -1.48 -4.96 2.81
N MET A 112 -1.30 -3.94 1.98
CA MET A 112 -2.39 -3.04 1.60
C MET A 112 -2.84 -3.30 0.17
N ILE A 113 -4.14 -3.11 -0.07
CA ILE A 113 -4.71 -3.00 -1.41
C ILE A 113 -5.28 -1.60 -1.55
N GLY A 114 -4.69 -0.82 -2.44
CA GLY A 114 -5.10 0.56 -2.68
C GLY A 114 -5.93 0.71 -3.95
N GLY A 115 -6.26 1.80 -4.08
CA GLY A 115 -6.36 3.17 -4.36
C GLY A 115 -5.14 3.69 -5.11
N GLU A 116 -4.97 5.00 -5.02
CA GLU A 116 -3.83 5.65 -5.65
C GLU A 116 -2.63 5.75 -4.69
N HIS A 117 -1.48 6.13 -5.22
CA HIS A 117 -0.18 5.89 -4.58
C HIS A 117 0.05 6.65 -3.26
N SER A 118 -0.67 7.74 -2.98
CA SER A 118 -0.50 8.49 -1.72
C SER A 118 -0.77 7.67 -0.46
N ILE A 119 -1.51 6.55 -0.56
CA ILE A 119 -1.74 5.64 0.57
C ILE A 119 -0.44 5.06 1.12
N SER A 120 0.60 4.94 0.29
CA SER A 120 1.91 4.40 0.70
C SER A 120 2.62 5.28 1.71
N ILE A 121 2.37 6.60 1.72
CA ILE A 121 3.01 7.54 2.64
C ILE A 121 2.80 7.13 4.10
N GLY A 122 1.55 6.88 4.49
CA GLY A 122 1.21 6.50 5.87
C GLY A 122 1.82 5.15 6.27
N ALA A 123 1.82 4.18 5.35
CA ALA A 123 2.41 2.86 5.61
C ALA A 123 3.92 2.94 5.77
N ILE A 124 4.64 3.58 4.84
CA ILE A 124 6.10 3.70 4.90
C ILE A 124 6.52 4.43 6.19
N ARG A 125 5.81 5.50 6.57
CA ARG A 125 6.03 6.20 7.84
C ARG A 125 5.88 5.26 9.04
N ALA A 126 4.84 4.42 9.07
CA ALA A 126 4.64 3.47 10.16
C ALA A 126 5.77 2.44 10.25
N PHE A 127 6.24 1.93 9.09
CA PHE A 127 7.36 1.01 9.04
C PHE A 127 8.68 1.67 9.46
N SER A 128 8.99 2.88 8.97
CA SER A 128 10.23 3.60 9.32
C SER A 128 10.33 3.95 10.81
N GLU A 129 9.20 4.17 11.47
CA GLU A 129 9.16 4.40 12.92
C GLU A 129 9.31 3.12 13.75
N CYS A 130 9.10 1.94 13.16
CA CYS A 130 9.15 0.65 13.85
C CYS A 130 10.41 -0.15 13.56
N PHE A 131 11.11 0.12 12.47
CA PHE A 131 12.28 -0.63 12.04
C PHE A 131 13.43 0.31 11.69
N GLU A 132 14.59 0.07 12.31
CA GLU A 132 15.84 0.72 11.93
C GLU A 132 16.34 0.18 10.58
N ASP A 133 17.08 0.98 9.82
CA ASP A 133 17.68 0.62 8.52
C ASP A 133 16.68 0.07 7.48
N LEU A 134 15.43 0.58 7.50
CA LEU A 134 14.40 0.17 6.55
C LEU A 134 14.82 0.49 5.11
N THR A 135 14.69 -0.50 4.23
CA THR A 135 14.78 -0.30 2.78
C THR A 135 13.39 -0.38 2.16
N VAL A 136 13.01 0.63 1.41
CA VAL A 136 11.80 0.67 0.59
C VAL A 136 12.18 0.36 -0.85
N LEU A 137 11.61 -0.72 -1.40
CA LEU A 137 11.71 -1.05 -2.82
C LEU A 137 10.43 -0.59 -3.53
N GLN A 138 10.57 0.37 -4.43
CA GLN A 138 9.48 0.83 -5.30
C GLN A 138 9.63 0.20 -6.69
N LEU A 139 8.60 -0.53 -7.13
CA LEU A 139 8.48 -1.04 -8.50
C LEU A 139 7.46 -0.20 -9.24
N ASP A 140 7.91 0.80 -10.00
CA ASP A 140 7.04 1.83 -10.56
C ASP A 140 7.58 2.40 -11.88
N ALA A 141 6.69 3.05 -12.64
CA ALA A 141 7.03 3.86 -13.80
C ALA A 141 7.57 5.25 -13.42
N HIS A 142 7.16 5.78 -12.27
CA HIS A 142 7.40 7.15 -11.81
C HIS A 142 8.26 7.17 -10.56
N THR A 143 8.99 8.27 -10.35
CA THR A 143 9.80 8.44 -9.14
C THR A 143 8.98 8.88 -7.94
N ASP A 144 7.90 9.66 -8.16
CA ASP A 144 7.02 10.25 -7.13
C ASP A 144 7.78 10.98 -6.02
N LEU A 145 8.85 11.68 -6.42
CA LEU A 145 9.77 12.41 -5.55
C LEU A 145 9.48 13.92 -5.47
N ARG A 146 8.30 14.37 -5.88
CA ARG A 146 7.91 15.77 -5.72
C ARG A 146 7.73 16.08 -4.23
N LYS A 147 8.31 17.20 -3.79
CA LYS A 147 8.12 17.67 -2.41
C LYS A 147 6.67 18.08 -2.12
N GLU A 148 6.00 18.63 -3.14
CA GLU A 148 4.62 19.06 -3.11
C GLU A 148 4.05 19.00 -4.53
N TYR A 149 2.78 18.67 -4.67
CA TYR A 149 2.07 18.69 -5.94
C TYR A 149 0.61 19.11 -5.73
N LEU A 150 0.13 20.07 -6.52
CA LEU A 150 -1.21 20.66 -6.42
C LEU A 150 -1.58 21.14 -5.01
N GLY A 151 -0.61 21.70 -4.28
CA GLY A 151 -0.82 22.26 -2.95
C GLY A 151 -0.84 21.25 -1.80
N SER A 152 -0.48 19.98 -2.05
CA SER A 152 -0.36 18.97 -0.99
C SER A 152 0.95 18.18 -1.12
N LYS A 153 1.58 17.90 0.02
CA LYS A 153 2.69 16.95 0.13
C LYS A 153 2.21 15.49 0.25
N TYR A 154 0.93 15.30 0.50
CA TYR A 154 0.27 14.00 0.60
C TYR A 154 -0.44 13.63 -0.71
N ASN A 155 0.27 13.79 -1.82
CA ASN A 155 -0.21 13.55 -3.17
C ASN A 155 0.47 12.30 -3.75
N HIS A 156 -0.18 11.61 -4.70
CA HIS A 156 0.41 10.44 -5.36
C HIS A 156 1.80 10.73 -5.93
N ALA A 157 2.01 11.91 -6.55
CA ALA A 157 3.31 12.31 -7.10
C ALA A 157 4.37 12.68 -6.02
N CYS A 158 4.01 12.61 -4.75
CA CYS A 158 4.87 12.86 -3.59
C CYS A 158 5.10 11.59 -2.74
N ALA A 159 4.57 10.45 -3.17
CA ALA A 159 4.48 9.25 -2.36
C ALA A 159 5.84 8.77 -1.83
N MET A 160 6.92 8.99 -2.57
CA MET A 160 8.27 8.55 -2.21
C MET A 160 9.16 9.66 -1.63
N TYR A 161 8.69 10.91 -1.58
CA TYR A 161 9.53 11.99 -1.07
C TYR A 161 9.92 11.81 0.40
N GLU A 162 8.96 11.51 1.27
CA GLU A 162 9.23 11.25 2.69
C GLU A 162 10.03 9.96 2.88
N ALA A 163 9.75 8.92 2.09
CA ALA A 163 10.48 7.66 2.11
C ALA A 163 11.97 7.86 1.85
N LYS A 164 12.32 8.67 0.84
CA LYS A 164 13.71 9.03 0.52
C LYS A 164 14.43 9.70 1.69
N GLU A 165 13.74 10.54 2.47
CA GLU A 165 14.33 11.26 3.59
C GLU A 165 14.50 10.39 4.86
N THR A 166 13.72 9.32 4.99
CA THR A 166 13.59 8.54 6.23
C THR A 166 14.00 7.07 6.10
N THR A 167 14.26 6.59 4.90
CA THR A 167 14.58 5.18 4.61
C THR A 167 15.65 5.06 3.53
N ASN A 168 16.12 3.84 3.27
CA ASN A 168 16.89 3.53 2.07
C ASN A 168 15.89 3.28 0.93
N LEU A 169 15.75 4.21 -0.01
CA LEU A 169 14.83 4.08 -1.13
C LEU A 169 15.54 3.52 -2.37
N VAL A 170 15.03 2.40 -2.88
CA VAL A 170 15.45 1.81 -4.16
C VAL A 170 14.26 1.83 -5.12
N GLN A 171 14.46 2.42 -6.31
CA GLN A 171 13.40 2.61 -7.32
C GLN A 171 13.74 1.83 -8.59
N VAL A 172 12.83 1.00 -9.08
CA VAL A 172 13.06 0.09 -10.22
C VAL A 172 11.96 0.23 -11.26
N GLY A 173 12.35 0.28 -12.53
CA GLY A 173 11.43 0.38 -13.66
C GLY A 173 11.06 1.81 -14.03
N ILE A 174 11.76 2.81 -13.49
CA ILE A 174 11.48 4.22 -13.70
C ILE A 174 11.68 4.59 -15.18
N ARG A 175 10.69 5.29 -15.75
CA ARG A 175 10.68 5.71 -17.17
C ARG A 175 9.97 7.04 -17.43
N SER A 176 9.44 7.66 -16.38
CA SER A 176 8.79 8.97 -16.46
C SER A 176 8.94 9.72 -15.14
N MET A 177 9.38 10.98 -15.21
CA MET A 177 9.54 11.86 -14.05
C MET A 177 9.53 13.32 -14.50
N ASP A 178 9.34 14.24 -13.58
CA ASP A 178 9.59 15.66 -13.79
C ASP A 178 11.09 15.97 -13.68
N TYR A 179 11.58 16.95 -14.43
CA TYR A 179 13.00 17.34 -14.37
C TYR A 179 13.45 17.70 -12.94
N THR A 180 12.58 18.32 -12.14
CA THR A 180 12.93 18.70 -10.76
C THR A 180 13.21 17.51 -9.87
N GLU A 181 12.67 16.34 -10.16
CA GLU A 181 12.90 15.12 -9.40
C GLU A 181 14.31 14.55 -9.64
N THR A 182 14.93 14.86 -10.81
CA THR A 182 16.33 14.50 -11.08
C THR A 182 17.31 15.16 -10.12
N LEU A 183 16.92 16.29 -9.53
CA LEU A 183 17.76 17.06 -8.60
C LEU A 183 17.74 16.48 -7.18
N VAL A 184 16.80 15.61 -6.88
CA VAL A 184 16.58 15.06 -5.54
C VAL A 184 16.68 13.54 -5.49
N MET A 185 16.57 12.84 -6.63
CA MET A 185 16.72 11.39 -6.66
C MET A 185 18.14 10.96 -6.32
N ASP A 186 18.27 9.79 -5.72
CA ASP A 186 19.56 9.10 -5.56
C ASP A 186 19.82 8.24 -6.79
N ARG A 187 20.69 8.71 -7.71
CA ARG A 187 20.93 8.05 -9.00
C ARG A 187 21.49 6.62 -8.85
N ASP A 188 22.21 6.34 -7.79
CA ASP A 188 22.81 5.01 -7.56
C ASP A 188 21.76 3.98 -7.13
N ASN A 189 20.61 4.43 -6.66
CA ASN A 189 19.50 3.60 -6.23
C ASN A 189 18.26 3.69 -7.16
N VAL A 190 18.42 4.26 -8.38
CA VAL A 190 17.34 4.33 -9.38
C VAL A 190 17.74 3.52 -10.61
N PHE A 191 16.97 2.47 -10.91
CA PHE A 191 17.13 1.59 -12.06
C PHE A 191 16.08 1.94 -13.11
N PHE A 192 16.53 2.58 -14.19
CA PHE A 192 15.64 2.96 -15.28
C PHE A 192 15.24 1.77 -16.15
N ALA A 193 13.98 1.76 -16.59
CA ALA A 193 13.46 0.68 -17.42
C ALA A 193 14.25 0.44 -18.70
N HIS A 194 14.76 1.50 -19.35
CA HIS A 194 15.55 1.38 -20.57
C HIS A 194 16.95 0.78 -20.33
N GLU A 195 17.54 0.96 -19.15
CA GLU A 195 18.81 0.36 -18.76
C GLU A 195 18.64 -1.14 -18.51
N MET A 196 17.55 -1.53 -17.83
CA MET A 196 17.26 -2.93 -17.53
C MET A 196 17.01 -3.79 -18.79
N ILE A 197 16.51 -3.19 -19.88
CA ILE A 197 16.25 -3.91 -21.15
C ILE A 197 17.55 -4.07 -21.97
N SER A 198 18.50 -3.15 -21.81
CA SER A 198 19.77 -3.15 -22.56
C SER A 198 20.80 -4.12 -21.97
N ASP A 199 20.73 -4.40 -20.71
CA ASP A 199 21.59 -5.36 -20.02
C ASP A 199 20.86 -6.71 -20.04
N ASP A 200 21.26 -7.63 -20.93
CA ASP A 200 20.73 -9.00 -21.00
C ASP A 200 20.76 -9.64 -19.59
N PHE A 201 19.65 -9.50 -18.83
CA PHE A 201 19.44 -10.18 -17.57
C PHE A 201 18.94 -11.60 -17.76
#